data_bf023f51f7fd7410962b93e1c0297db7
#
_entry.id   bf023f51f7fd7410962b93e1c0297db7
#
_cell.length_a   1.000
_cell.length_b   1.000
_cell.length_c   1.000
_cell.angle_alpha   90.00
_cell.angle_beta   90.00
_cell.angle_gamma   90.00
#
_symmetry.space_group_name_H-M   'P 1'
#
loop_
_entity.id
_entity.type
_entity.pdbx_description
1 polymer ?
#
loop_
_entity_poly.entity_id
_entity_poly.type
_entity_poly.pdbx_seq_one_letter_code
_entity_poly.pdbx_strand_id
1 'polypeptide(L)'
;VNNMEIIQGIIEAAKIEQAPLILQVSAGARKYASHIYLMKLVEAAVEDSGLPICLHLDHGEDFEICKACVDGGFTSVMIDGSKHSFEENIELTKRVVDYAHNKGVVVEAELGKLAGVEDAVKVAAADATYTDPDQAVEFVERTGVDSLAIAIGTSHGAYKFKGKPELDFARLEKISNLLPNFPLVLHGASTVIPSFVEECNKYGGQLDGAQGVPEDMLLKAGTFGVCKINIDTDLRLAMTASVRKHL
;
A
#
# COMPACT_ATOMS: atom_id res chain seq x y z
N VAL A 1 1.09 -8.40 4.05
CA VAL A 1 1.55 -9.74 4.55
C VAL A 1 0.35 -10.61 4.88
N ASN A 2 0.46 -11.92 4.69
CA ASN A 2 -0.64 -12.87 4.91
C ASN A 2 -0.20 -14.25 5.43
N ASN A 3 1.10 -14.51 5.53
CA ASN A 3 1.63 -15.78 6.01
C ASN A 3 3.00 -15.60 6.69
N MET A 4 3.45 -16.64 7.36
CA MET A 4 4.69 -16.64 8.14
C MET A 4 5.93 -16.49 7.24
N GLU A 5 5.95 -17.15 6.10
CA GLU A 5 7.11 -17.21 5.20
C GLU A 5 7.43 -15.82 4.62
N ILE A 6 6.40 -15.07 4.22
CA ILE A 6 6.56 -13.69 3.73
C ILE A 6 7.03 -12.78 4.87
N ILE A 7 6.45 -12.91 6.07
CA ILE A 7 6.86 -12.10 7.23
C ILE A 7 8.32 -12.38 7.56
N GLN A 8 8.75 -13.64 7.66
CA GLN A 8 10.13 -14.00 7.95
C GLN A 8 11.12 -13.44 6.91
N GLY A 9 10.80 -13.57 5.62
CA GLY A 9 11.65 -13.02 4.56
C GLY A 9 11.79 -11.48 4.63
N ILE A 10 10.70 -10.77 4.93
CA ILE A 10 10.72 -9.31 5.12
C ILE A 10 11.57 -8.94 6.35
N ILE A 11 11.38 -9.64 7.47
CA ILE A 11 12.11 -9.38 8.72
C ILE A 11 13.60 -9.65 8.55
N GLU A 12 13.99 -10.73 7.86
CA GLU A 12 15.39 -11.02 7.59
C GLU A 12 16.05 -9.90 6.78
N ALA A 13 15.40 -9.45 5.70
CA ALA A 13 15.88 -8.31 4.92
C ALA A 13 15.98 -7.03 5.75
N ALA A 14 14.97 -6.73 6.55
CA ALA A 14 14.96 -5.53 7.40
C ALA A 14 16.06 -5.56 8.48
N LYS A 15 16.38 -6.73 9.04
CA LYS A 15 17.51 -6.89 9.97
C LYS A 15 18.85 -6.61 9.30
N ILE A 16 19.02 -7.04 8.04
CA ILE A 16 20.24 -6.77 7.25
C ILE A 16 20.38 -5.27 7.00
N GLU A 17 19.31 -4.63 6.57
CA GLU A 17 19.30 -3.21 6.21
C GLU A 17 19.12 -2.26 7.41
N GLN A 18 18.86 -2.79 8.62
CA GLN A 18 18.52 -2.02 9.84
C GLN A 18 17.39 -1.01 9.59
N ALA A 19 16.40 -1.42 8.81
CA ALA A 19 15.31 -0.55 8.34
C ALA A 19 14.04 -0.73 9.20
N PRO A 20 13.34 0.37 9.52
CA PRO A 20 11.98 0.30 10.08
C PRO A 20 11.01 -0.25 9.01
N LEU A 21 9.91 -0.86 9.47
CA LEU A 21 8.95 -1.51 8.60
C LEU A 21 7.51 -1.08 8.87
N ILE A 22 6.71 -1.09 7.80
CA ILE A 22 5.24 -1.16 7.89
C ILE A 22 4.81 -2.54 7.35
N LEU A 23 4.35 -3.41 8.25
CA LEU A 23 3.71 -4.67 7.87
C LEU A 23 2.23 -4.41 7.66
N GLN A 24 1.80 -4.41 6.42
CA GLN A 24 0.41 -4.11 6.09
C GLN A 24 -0.41 -5.36 5.77
N VAL A 25 -1.67 -5.32 6.16
CA VAL A 25 -2.63 -6.43 6.10
C VAL A 25 -3.92 -5.93 5.47
N SER A 26 -4.26 -6.43 4.30
CA SER A 26 -5.54 -6.13 3.64
C SER A 26 -6.71 -6.88 4.28
N ALA A 27 -7.94 -6.49 3.92
CA ALA A 27 -9.15 -7.21 4.31
C ALA A 27 -9.11 -8.68 3.85
N GLY A 28 -8.59 -8.94 2.64
CA GLY A 28 -8.39 -10.29 2.09
C GLY A 28 -7.38 -11.11 2.91
N ALA A 29 -6.27 -10.52 3.29
CA ALA A 29 -5.27 -11.17 4.15
C ALA A 29 -5.83 -11.53 5.54
N ARG A 30 -6.63 -10.64 6.14
CA ARG A 30 -7.32 -10.91 7.41
C ARG A 30 -8.34 -12.06 7.31
N LYS A 31 -9.06 -12.12 6.20
CA LYS A 31 -10.02 -13.21 5.93
C LYS A 31 -9.30 -14.55 5.73
N TYR A 32 -8.16 -14.54 5.04
CA TYR A 32 -7.34 -15.73 4.77
C TYR A 32 -6.70 -16.30 6.03
N ALA A 33 -5.96 -15.48 6.77
CA ALA A 33 -5.09 -15.95 7.87
C ALA A 33 -5.71 -15.77 9.26
N SER A 34 -6.88 -15.13 9.39
CA SER A 34 -7.51 -14.72 10.65
C SER A 34 -6.71 -13.65 11.42
N HIS A 35 -7.45 -12.72 12.04
CA HIS A 35 -6.88 -11.61 12.80
C HIS A 35 -5.91 -12.06 13.90
N ILE A 36 -6.30 -13.07 14.70
CA ILE A 36 -5.49 -13.52 15.83
C ILE A 36 -4.13 -14.10 15.41
N TYR A 37 -4.08 -14.86 14.30
CA TYR A 37 -2.82 -15.43 13.81
C TYR A 37 -1.92 -14.34 13.26
N LEU A 38 -2.45 -13.38 12.51
CA LEU A 38 -1.66 -12.26 11.99
C LEU A 38 -1.08 -11.41 13.12
N MET A 39 -1.89 -11.09 14.15
CA MET A 39 -1.40 -10.37 15.33
C MET A 39 -0.23 -11.10 16.00
N LYS A 40 -0.35 -12.43 16.20
CA LYS A 40 0.73 -13.21 16.85
C LYS A 40 1.98 -13.35 15.98
N LEU A 41 1.84 -13.44 14.67
CA LEU A 41 2.97 -13.43 13.74
C LEU A 41 3.70 -12.08 13.75
N VAL A 42 2.96 -10.97 13.79
CA VAL A 42 3.57 -9.63 13.87
C VAL A 42 4.19 -9.39 15.25
N GLU A 43 3.54 -9.78 16.35
CA GLU A 43 4.13 -9.72 17.69
C GLU A 43 5.46 -10.50 17.74
N ALA A 44 5.49 -11.71 17.19
CA ALA A 44 6.72 -12.51 17.10
C ALA A 44 7.80 -11.82 16.24
N ALA A 45 7.41 -11.20 15.14
CA ALA A 45 8.32 -10.45 14.26
C ALA A 45 8.95 -9.24 14.97
N VAL A 46 8.16 -8.52 15.76
CA VAL A 46 8.63 -7.39 16.59
C VAL A 46 9.62 -7.86 17.64
N GLU A 47 9.26 -8.93 18.37
CA GLU A 47 10.10 -9.49 19.43
C GLU A 47 11.42 -10.03 18.89
N ASP A 48 11.39 -10.80 17.77
CA ASP A 48 12.57 -11.40 17.16
C ASP A 48 13.51 -10.37 16.53
N SER A 49 12.98 -9.32 15.90
CA SER A 49 13.80 -8.35 15.19
C SER A 49 14.33 -7.21 16.04
N GLY A 50 13.57 -6.79 17.05
CA GLY A 50 13.82 -5.57 17.81
C GLY A 50 13.72 -4.27 16.99
N LEU A 51 13.23 -4.35 15.76
CA LEU A 51 13.06 -3.21 14.85
C LEU A 51 11.76 -2.45 15.14
N PRO A 52 11.70 -1.15 14.81
CA PRO A 52 10.44 -0.40 14.78
C PRO A 52 9.53 -0.95 13.67
N ILE A 53 8.42 -1.57 14.06
CA ILE A 53 7.44 -2.15 13.13
C ILE A 53 6.06 -1.55 13.39
N CYS A 54 5.46 -1.00 12.33
CA CYS A 54 4.06 -0.58 12.32
C CYS A 54 3.19 -1.70 11.74
N LEU A 55 2.09 -2.04 12.42
CA LEU A 55 1.06 -2.91 11.86
C LEU A 55 -0.06 -2.04 11.30
N HIS A 56 -0.31 -2.16 10.00
CA HIS A 56 -1.17 -1.29 9.23
C HIS A 56 -2.31 -2.06 8.54
N LEU A 57 -3.55 -1.55 8.64
CA LEU A 57 -4.63 -1.98 7.78
C LEU A 57 -4.50 -1.31 6.42
N ASP A 58 -4.44 -2.11 5.36
CA ASP A 58 -4.38 -1.68 3.97
C ASP A 58 -5.78 -1.71 3.33
N HIS A 59 -6.19 -0.65 2.65
CA HIS A 59 -7.49 -0.49 1.99
C HIS A 59 -8.72 -0.89 2.85
N GLY A 60 -8.90 -0.22 3.98
CA GLY A 60 -10.13 -0.33 4.77
C GLY A 60 -11.33 0.20 3.97
N GLU A 61 -12.32 -0.66 3.70
CA GLU A 61 -13.45 -0.34 2.83
C GLU A 61 -14.51 0.54 3.50
N ASP A 62 -14.55 0.56 4.84
CA ASP A 62 -15.52 1.29 5.64
C ASP A 62 -15.02 1.57 7.06
N PHE A 63 -15.81 2.32 7.82
CA PHE A 63 -15.51 2.66 9.20
C PHE A 63 -15.41 1.43 10.11
N GLU A 64 -16.24 0.42 9.92
CA GLU A 64 -16.33 -0.73 10.83
C GLU A 64 -15.08 -1.61 10.74
N ILE A 65 -14.50 -1.79 9.55
CA ILE A 65 -13.25 -2.53 9.42
C ILE A 65 -12.07 -1.76 10.02
N CYS A 66 -12.00 -0.43 9.81
CA CYS A 66 -10.99 0.41 10.45
C CYS A 66 -11.10 0.36 11.97
N LYS A 67 -12.32 0.54 12.49
CA LYS A 67 -12.63 0.42 13.91
C LYS A 67 -12.20 -0.94 14.48
N ALA A 68 -12.54 -2.03 13.80
CA ALA A 68 -12.19 -3.39 14.26
C ALA A 68 -10.67 -3.61 14.28
N CYS A 69 -9.91 -3.00 13.37
CA CYS A 69 -8.45 -3.07 13.37
C CYS A 69 -7.85 -2.22 14.49
N VAL A 70 -8.33 -1.01 14.69
CA VAL A 70 -7.91 -0.13 15.81
C VAL A 70 -8.18 -0.83 17.16
N ASP A 71 -9.37 -1.39 17.35
CA ASP A 71 -9.74 -2.12 18.56
C ASP A 71 -8.94 -3.43 18.71
N GLY A 72 -8.52 -4.01 17.60
CA GLY A 72 -7.75 -5.25 17.54
C GLY A 72 -6.24 -5.06 17.70
N GLY A 73 -5.74 -3.83 17.97
CA GLY A 73 -4.34 -3.57 18.27
C GLY A 73 -3.47 -3.18 17.06
N PHE A 74 -4.06 -2.81 15.93
CA PHE A 74 -3.33 -2.19 14.83
C PHE A 74 -2.82 -0.81 15.25
N THR A 75 -1.61 -0.47 14.84
CA THR A 75 -0.97 0.81 15.16
C THR A 75 -1.21 1.87 14.08
N SER A 76 -1.71 1.46 12.94
CA SER A 76 -2.10 2.32 11.82
C SER A 76 -3.24 1.69 11.02
N VAL A 77 -4.10 2.51 10.43
CA VAL A 77 -5.17 2.06 9.54
C VAL A 77 -5.28 2.98 8.33
N MET A 78 -5.60 2.40 7.18
CA MET A 78 -6.00 3.16 6.01
C MET A 78 -7.51 3.04 5.80
N ILE A 79 -8.14 4.18 5.51
CA ILE A 79 -9.50 4.26 4.99
C ILE A 79 -9.46 4.61 3.50
N ASP A 80 -10.03 3.75 2.67
CA ASP A 80 -10.14 3.97 1.23
C ASP A 80 -11.55 4.44 0.85
N GLY A 81 -11.71 5.76 0.79
CA GLY A 81 -12.91 6.42 0.32
C GLY A 81 -12.89 6.80 -1.16
N SER A 82 -11.89 6.36 -1.95
CA SER A 82 -11.68 6.77 -3.35
C SER A 82 -12.83 6.43 -4.31
N LYS A 83 -13.70 5.50 -3.93
CA LYS A 83 -14.92 5.11 -4.65
C LYS A 83 -16.10 6.07 -4.45
N HIS A 84 -16.05 6.91 -3.44
CA HIS A 84 -17.08 7.89 -3.07
C HIS A 84 -16.85 9.24 -3.72
N SER A 85 -17.80 10.15 -3.59
CA SER A 85 -17.60 11.56 -3.93
C SER A 85 -16.57 12.20 -2.99
N PHE A 86 -16.01 13.34 -3.38
CA PHE A 86 -15.01 14.06 -2.55
C PHE A 86 -15.54 14.36 -1.14
N GLU A 87 -16.77 14.86 -1.04
CA GLU A 87 -17.39 15.17 0.26
C GLU A 87 -17.64 13.91 1.11
N GLU A 88 -18.16 12.85 0.52
CA GLU A 88 -18.38 11.58 1.24
C GLU A 88 -17.05 10.96 1.70
N ASN A 89 -15.98 11.06 0.88
CA ASN A 89 -14.64 10.60 1.27
C ASN A 89 -14.12 11.41 2.47
N ILE A 90 -14.30 12.73 2.48
CA ILE A 90 -13.92 13.58 3.62
C ILE A 90 -14.70 13.18 4.88
N GLU A 91 -16.01 13.02 4.79
CA GLU A 91 -16.85 12.64 5.95
C GLU A 91 -16.45 11.28 6.52
N LEU A 92 -16.24 10.29 5.63
CA LEU A 92 -15.82 8.95 6.02
C LEU A 92 -14.43 8.97 6.66
N THR A 93 -13.47 9.63 6.02
CA THR A 93 -12.09 9.73 6.52
C THR A 93 -12.04 10.43 7.87
N LYS A 94 -12.72 11.58 8.01
CA LYS A 94 -12.78 12.30 9.27
C LYS A 94 -13.34 11.46 10.41
N ARG A 95 -14.39 10.69 10.16
CA ARG A 95 -14.97 9.78 11.15
C ARG A 95 -13.96 8.72 11.62
N VAL A 96 -13.14 8.18 10.71
CA VAL A 96 -12.08 7.23 11.05
C VAL A 96 -10.97 7.92 11.83
N VAL A 97 -10.52 9.10 11.40
CA VAL A 97 -9.50 9.91 12.08
C VAL A 97 -9.93 10.21 13.51
N ASP A 98 -11.14 10.74 13.72
CA ASP A 98 -11.66 11.07 15.05
C ASP A 98 -11.66 9.83 15.97
N TYR A 99 -11.97 8.65 15.44
CA TYR A 99 -11.96 7.41 16.22
C TYR A 99 -10.55 6.91 16.53
N ALA A 100 -9.70 6.85 15.53
CA ALA A 100 -8.35 6.29 15.62
C ALA A 100 -7.43 7.17 16.48
N HIS A 101 -7.46 8.49 16.30
CA HIS A 101 -6.64 9.42 17.06
C HIS A 101 -6.96 9.39 18.56
N ASN A 102 -8.22 9.17 18.96
CA ASN A 102 -8.59 8.98 20.36
C ASN A 102 -7.92 7.74 21.01
N LYS A 103 -7.34 6.86 20.20
CA LYS A 103 -6.63 5.64 20.62
C LYS A 103 -5.13 5.68 20.30
N GLY A 104 -4.64 6.81 19.80
CA GLY A 104 -3.23 6.98 19.42
C GLY A 104 -2.84 6.20 18.16
N VAL A 105 -3.80 5.86 17.29
CA VAL A 105 -3.59 5.14 16.03
C VAL A 105 -3.59 6.15 14.88
N VAL A 106 -2.57 6.10 14.01
CA VAL A 106 -2.45 6.97 12.84
C VAL A 106 -3.33 6.50 11.70
N VAL A 107 -3.75 7.43 10.84
CA VAL A 107 -4.67 7.18 9.73
C VAL A 107 -4.05 7.60 8.41
N GLU A 108 -4.09 6.70 7.43
CA GLU A 108 -3.86 6.97 6.02
C GLU A 108 -5.20 7.07 5.30
N ALA A 109 -5.29 7.91 4.29
CA ALA A 109 -6.44 7.94 3.38
C ALA A 109 -5.99 7.98 1.92
N GLU A 110 -6.93 7.82 0.99
CA GLU A 110 -6.67 7.85 -0.44
C GLU A 110 -7.49 8.94 -1.14
N LEU A 111 -6.82 9.69 -2.01
CA LEU A 111 -7.43 10.66 -2.91
C LEU A 111 -6.95 10.44 -4.35
N GLY A 112 -7.89 10.42 -5.28
CA GLY A 112 -7.71 9.89 -6.62
C GLY A 112 -8.16 8.44 -6.66
N LYS A 113 -8.05 7.80 -7.82
CA LYS A 113 -8.52 6.42 -8.01
C LYS A 113 -7.55 5.65 -8.88
N LEU A 114 -6.91 4.64 -8.30
CA LEU A 114 -5.97 3.80 -9.02
C LEU A 114 -6.72 2.75 -9.86
N ALA A 115 -6.21 2.49 -11.07
CA ALA A 115 -6.65 1.37 -11.89
C ALA A 115 -6.09 0.05 -11.37
N GLY A 116 -6.67 -1.07 -11.81
CA GLY A 116 -6.17 -2.41 -11.57
C GLY A 116 -7.05 -3.27 -10.69
N VAL A 117 -6.49 -4.35 -10.17
CA VAL A 117 -7.19 -5.33 -9.33
C VAL A 117 -6.39 -5.54 -8.05
N GLU A 118 -7.04 -5.33 -6.91
CA GLU A 118 -6.51 -5.61 -5.59
C GLU A 118 -7.60 -6.20 -4.71
N ASP A 119 -7.37 -7.40 -4.18
CA ASP A 119 -8.34 -8.22 -3.47
C ASP A 119 -9.71 -8.29 -4.19
N ALA A 120 -10.74 -7.68 -3.61
CA ALA A 120 -12.09 -7.60 -4.19
C ALA A 120 -12.33 -6.34 -5.04
N VAL A 121 -11.40 -5.38 -5.02
CA VAL A 121 -11.52 -4.11 -5.73
C VAL A 121 -11.00 -4.26 -7.16
N LYS A 122 -11.81 -3.87 -8.15
CA LYS A 122 -11.44 -3.85 -9.57
C LYS A 122 -11.84 -2.52 -10.18
N VAL A 123 -10.86 -1.76 -10.65
CA VAL A 123 -11.04 -0.47 -11.30
C VAL A 123 -10.54 -0.54 -12.73
N ALA A 124 -11.40 -0.21 -13.69
CA ALA A 124 -10.99 -0.14 -15.09
C ALA A 124 -10.07 1.07 -15.32
N ALA A 125 -9.14 0.97 -16.26
CA ALA A 125 -8.22 2.08 -16.58
C ALA A 125 -8.94 3.37 -17.00
N ALA A 126 -10.14 3.25 -17.57
CA ALA A 126 -10.97 4.41 -17.95
C ALA A 126 -11.60 5.12 -16.74
N ASP A 127 -11.70 4.45 -15.60
CA ASP A 127 -12.31 4.97 -14.37
C ASP A 127 -11.24 5.48 -13.36
N ALA A 128 -9.96 5.36 -13.71
CA ALA A 128 -8.87 5.88 -12.90
C ALA A 128 -8.84 7.41 -12.97
N THR A 129 -8.61 8.05 -11.82
CA THR A 129 -8.51 9.52 -11.73
C THR A 129 -7.26 9.90 -10.94
N TYR A 130 -6.46 10.79 -11.50
CA TYR A 130 -5.29 11.33 -10.82
C TYR A 130 -5.70 12.30 -9.71
N THR A 131 -4.92 12.32 -8.64
CA THR A 131 -5.14 13.23 -7.51
C THR A 131 -5.03 14.69 -7.96
N ASP A 132 -6.05 15.48 -7.69
CA ASP A 132 -5.99 16.94 -7.88
C ASP A 132 -5.19 17.57 -6.73
N PRO A 133 -4.13 18.38 -7.03
CA PRO A 133 -3.28 18.94 -5.99
C PRO A 133 -3.99 19.91 -5.03
N ASP A 134 -4.96 20.68 -5.52
CA ASP A 134 -5.66 21.65 -4.68
C ASP A 134 -6.70 20.94 -3.80
N GLN A 135 -7.35 19.87 -4.33
CA GLN A 135 -8.20 18.99 -3.52
C GLN A 135 -7.39 18.22 -2.47
N ALA A 136 -6.12 17.85 -2.74
CA ALA A 136 -5.28 17.17 -1.75
C ALA A 136 -5.06 18.04 -0.50
N VAL A 137 -4.83 19.34 -0.68
CA VAL A 137 -4.70 20.30 0.44
C VAL A 137 -6.00 20.38 1.23
N GLU A 138 -7.13 20.63 0.56
CA GLU A 138 -8.45 20.73 1.19
C GLU A 138 -8.80 19.43 1.96
N PHE A 139 -8.51 18.28 1.34
CA PHE A 139 -8.76 16.98 1.95
C PHE A 139 -7.99 16.80 3.27
N VAL A 140 -6.69 17.06 3.27
CA VAL A 140 -5.83 16.95 4.45
C VAL A 140 -6.29 17.90 5.55
N GLU A 141 -6.56 19.17 5.21
CA GLU A 141 -7.01 20.17 6.18
C GLU A 141 -8.36 19.82 6.81
N ARG A 142 -9.31 19.30 6.01
CA ARG A 142 -10.67 19.00 6.49
C ARG A 142 -10.76 17.68 7.25
N THR A 143 -9.89 16.72 6.95
CA THR A 143 -9.93 15.38 7.58
C THR A 143 -9.01 15.26 8.78
N GLY A 144 -7.86 15.96 8.77
CA GLY A 144 -6.81 15.78 9.76
C GLY A 144 -6.09 14.43 9.66
N VAL A 145 -6.07 13.80 8.48
CA VAL A 145 -5.38 12.54 8.20
C VAL A 145 -3.86 12.70 8.33
N ASP A 146 -3.15 11.63 8.70
CA ASP A 146 -1.71 11.67 8.98
C ASP A 146 -0.84 11.41 7.73
N SER A 147 -1.37 10.71 6.72
CA SER A 147 -0.72 10.47 5.44
C SER A 147 -1.73 10.29 4.32
N LEU A 148 -1.33 10.58 3.08
CA LEU A 148 -2.22 10.55 1.93
C LEU A 148 -1.64 9.70 0.80
N ALA A 149 -2.38 8.65 0.42
CA ALA A 149 -2.14 7.92 -0.81
C ALA A 149 -2.66 8.72 -2.00
N ILE A 150 -1.78 8.90 -3.00
CA ILE A 150 -2.05 9.71 -4.18
C ILE A 150 -1.95 8.89 -5.47
N ALA A 151 -2.80 9.21 -6.43
CA ALA A 151 -2.81 8.63 -7.77
C ALA A 151 -2.03 9.52 -8.74
N ILE A 152 -0.87 9.04 -9.19
CA ILE A 152 0.02 9.72 -10.15
C ILE A 152 0.42 8.84 -11.33
N GLY A 153 -0.31 7.74 -11.58
CA GLY A 153 -0.07 6.85 -12.72
C GLY A 153 0.34 5.42 -12.36
N THR A 154 0.42 5.07 -11.08
CA THR A 154 0.56 3.68 -10.64
C THR A 154 -0.75 2.91 -10.79
N SER A 155 -0.69 1.58 -10.78
CA SER A 155 -1.88 0.72 -10.76
C SER A 155 -1.63 -0.58 -9.99
N HIS A 156 -2.71 -1.19 -9.47
CA HIS A 156 -2.63 -2.46 -8.76
C HIS A 156 -2.37 -3.65 -9.70
N GLY A 157 -1.76 -4.72 -9.16
CA GLY A 157 -1.47 -5.96 -9.88
C GLY A 157 -0.14 -5.96 -10.63
N ALA A 158 0.10 -7.00 -11.45
CA ALA A 158 1.36 -7.24 -12.15
C ALA A 158 1.47 -6.56 -13.52
N TYR A 159 0.42 -5.94 -14.01
CA TYR A 159 0.34 -5.30 -15.33
C TYR A 159 0.06 -3.81 -15.18
N LYS A 160 1.03 -3.07 -14.63
CA LYS A 160 0.82 -1.67 -14.23
C LYS A 160 0.79 -0.70 -15.41
N PHE A 161 1.50 -1.01 -16.49
CA PHE A 161 1.61 -0.15 -17.66
C PHE A 161 1.34 -0.90 -18.95
N LYS A 162 0.72 -0.21 -19.91
CA LYS A 162 0.61 -0.65 -21.30
C LYS A 162 1.62 0.12 -22.14
N GLY A 163 2.89 -0.33 -22.13
CA GLY A 163 3.98 0.36 -22.83
C GLY A 163 5.03 0.91 -21.86
N LYS A 164 5.60 2.09 -22.16
CA LYS A 164 6.64 2.69 -21.31
C LYS A 164 6.04 3.14 -19.97
N PRO A 165 6.62 2.72 -18.83
CA PRO A 165 6.23 3.23 -17.53
C PRO A 165 6.36 4.75 -17.45
N GLU A 166 5.35 5.42 -16.89
CA GLU A 166 5.36 6.87 -16.73
C GLU A 166 4.56 7.24 -15.46
N LEU A 167 5.17 8.08 -14.61
CA LEU A 167 4.53 8.68 -13.45
C LEU A 167 4.47 10.19 -13.62
N ASP A 168 3.37 10.80 -13.20
CA ASP A 168 3.18 12.26 -13.23
C ASP A 168 3.96 12.95 -12.10
N PHE A 169 5.27 13.09 -12.31
CA PHE A 169 6.16 13.77 -11.37
C PHE A 169 5.84 15.26 -11.22
N ALA A 170 5.29 15.92 -12.24
CA ALA A 170 4.90 17.32 -12.15
C ALA A 170 3.73 17.50 -11.15
N ARG A 171 2.79 16.58 -11.16
CA ARG A 171 1.70 16.51 -10.20
C ARG A 171 2.21 16.21 -8.80
N LEU A 172 3.09 15.21 -8.64
CA LEU A 172 3.71 14.88 -7.36
C LEU A 172 4.44 16.07 -6.76
N GLU A 173 5.26 16.77 -7.55
CA GLU A 173 5.98 17.96 -7.12
C GLU A 173 5.02 19.08 -6.68
N LYS A 174 3.92 19.31 -7.45
CA LYS A 174 2.91 20.29 -7.06
C LYS A 174 2.26 19.93 -5.72
N ILE A 175 1.86 18.67 -5.51
CA ILE A 175 1.25 18.21 -4.26
C ILE A 175 2.25 18.39 -3.10
N SER A 176 3.49 17.93 -3.27
CA SER A 176 4.54 18.05 -2.24
C SER A 176 4.84 19.49 -1.85
N ASN A 177 4.85 20.40 -2.81
CA ASN A 177 5.06 21.83 -2.54
C ASN A 177 3.88 22.47 -1.79
N LEU A 178 2.65 22.03 -2.05
CA LEU A 178 1.44 22.53 -1.38
C LEU A 178 1.26 21.91 0.03
N LEU A 179 1.79 20.70 0.25
CA LEU A 179 1.76 19.96 1.52
C LEU A 179 3.18 19.72 2.04
N PRO A 180 3.92 20.77 2.43
CA PRO A 180 5.31 20.64 2.85
C PRO A 180 5.44 19.77 4.11
N ASN A 181 6.34 18.78 4.08
CA ASN A 181 6.59 17.81 5.16
C ASN A 181 5.40 16.90 5.49
N PHE A 182 4.37 16.86 4.66
CA PHE A 182 3.27 15.93 4.84
C PHE A 182 3.60 14.58 4.16
N PRO A 183 3.40 13.42 4.85
CA PRO A 183 3.74 12.12 4.30
C PRO A 183 2.84 11.74 3.13
N LEU A 184 3.43 11.51 1.95
CA LEU A 184 2.75 11.00 0.77
C LEU A 184 3.02 9.51 0.60
N VAL A 185 2.05 8.80 0.05
CA VAL A 185 2.10 7.34 -0.13
C VAL A 185 1.83 6.97 -1.58
N LEU A 186 2.55 5.95 -2.09
CA LEU A 186 2.28 5.35 -3.38
C LEU A 186 1.76 3.92 -3.23
N HIS A 187 0.54 3.70 -3.69
CA HIS A 187 -0.06 2.38 -3.90
C HIS A 187 0.23 1.87 -5.31
N GLY A 188 0.02 0.57 -5.52
CA GLY A 188 0.25 -0.04 -6.84
C GLY A 188 1.70 0.10 -7.33
N ALA A 189 2.68 0.15 -6.46
CA ALA A 189 4.05 0.57 -6.76
C ALA A 189 5.10 -0.56 -6.82
N SER A 190 4.71 -1.83 -6.75
CA SER A 190 5.62 -2.97 -6.93
C SER A 190 6.40 -2.88 -8.25
N THR A 191 7.66 -3.28 -8.23
CA THR A 191 8.55 -3.23 -9.40
C THR A 191 8.28 -4.34 -10.40
N VAL A 192 7.58 -5.40 -9.98
CA VAL A 192 7.31 -6.61 -10.80
C VAL A 192 8.64 -7.14 -11.38
N ILE A 193 9.50 -7.60 -10.47
CA ILE A 193 10.90 -7.96 -10.75
C ILE A 193 10.97 -8.95 -11.92
N PRO A 194 11.64 -8.60 -13.03
CA PRO A 194 11.64 -9.41 -14.26
C PRO A 194 12.12 -10.84 -14.05
N SER A 195 13.15 -11.05 -13.22
CA SER A 195 13.70 -12.39 -12.95
C SER A 195 12.69 -13.32 -12.27
N PHE A 196 11.78 -12.80 -11.43
CA PHE A 196 10.72 -13.60 -10.83
C PHE A 196 9.62 -13.93 -11.86
N VAL A 197 9.31 -13.01 -12.77
CA VAL A 197 8.37 -13.24 -13.87
C VAL A 197 8.93 -14.32 -14.80
N GLU A 198 10.20 -14.23 -15.19
CA GLU A 198 10.88 -15.23 -16.02
C GLU A 198 10.90 -16.61 -15.36
N GLU A 199 11.25 -16.67 -14.07
CA GLU A 199 11.26 -17.94 -13.33
C GLU A 199 9.85 -18.54 -13.21
N CYS A 200 8.82 -17.73 -12.93
CA CYS A 200 7.43 -18.19 -12.94
C CYS A 200 7.03 -18.76 -14.29
N ASN A 201 7.34 -18.06 -15.40
CA ASN A 201 6.98 -18.48 -16.75
C ASN A 201 7.72 -19.75 -17.18
N LYS A 202 9.01 -19.87 -16.83
CA LYS A 202 9.83 -21.06 -17.10
C LYS A 202 9.22 -22.35 -16.54
N TYR A 203 8.55 -22.25 -15.39
CA TYR A 203 7.89 -23.38 -14.72
C TYR A 203 6.36 -23.34 -14.85
N GLY A 204 5.86 -22.94 -16.02
CA GLY A 204 4.44 -23.04 -16.41
C GLY A 204 3.56 -21.87 -15.97
N GLY A 205 4.15 -20.74 -15.59
CA GLY A 205 3.42 -19.49 -15.43
C GLY A 205 3.02 -18.89 -16.78
N GLN A 206 2.12 -17.91 -16.74
CA GLN A 206 1.65 -17.17 -17.92
C GLN A 206 1.57 -15.67 -17.55
N LEU A 207 2.73 -15.07 -17.37
CA LEU A 207 2.87 -13.68 -16.93
C LEU A 207 3.49 -12.79 -18.03
N ASP A 208 3.18 -13.09 -19.29
CA ASP A 208 3.71 -12.36 -20.44
C ASP A 208 3.27 -10.89 -20.41
N GLY A 209 4.23 -9.98 -20.52
CA GLY A 209 3.97 -8.55 -20.46
C GLY A 209 3.72 -7.99 -19.05
N ALA A 210 3.93 -8.78 -17.99
CA ALA A 210 3.91 -8.25 -16.62
C ALA A 210 5.01 -7.20 -16.43
N GLN A 211 4.63 -6.03 -15.94
CA GLN A 211 5.52 -4.87 -15.80
C GLN A 211 5.09 -4.00 -14.62
N GLY A 212 6.06 -3.62 -13.80
CA GLY A 212 5.87 -2.76 -12.63
C GLY A 212 6.46 -1.38 -12.76
N VAL A 213 6.56 -0.68 -11.64
CA VAL A 213 7.19 0.64 -11.56
C VAL A 213 8.71 0.47 -11.50
N PRO A 214 9.49 1.11 -12.39
CA PRO A 214 10.94 1.09 -12.33
C PRO A 214 11.48 1.65 -11.00
N GLU A 215 12.52 1.02 -10.47
CA GLU A 215 13.10 1.38 -9.17
C GLU A 215 13.62 2.83 -9.13
N ASP A 216 14.22 3.31 -10.23
CA ASP A 216 14.69 4.69 -10.35
C ASP A 216 13.54 5.71 -10.23
N MET A 217 12.35 5.37 -10.68
CA MET A 217 11.14 6.21 -10.50
C MET A 217 10.69 6.22 -9.04
N LEU A 218 10.78 5.10 -8.32
CA LEU A 218 10.46 5.04 -6.89
C LEU A 218 11.45 5.85 -6.07
N LEU A 219 12.74 5.71 -6.34
CA LEU A 219 13.79 6.53 -5.71
C LEU A 219 13.56 8.01 -5.97
N LYS A 220 13.23 8.38 -7.21
CA LYS A 220 12.89 9.76 -7.57
C LYS A 220 11.64 10.25 -6.82
N ALA A 221 10.60 9.43 -6.69
CA ALA A 221 9.40 9.81 -5.95
C ALA A 221 9.69 10.14 -4.48
N GLY A 222 10.63 9.42 -3.86
CA GLY A 222 11.10 9.71 -2.50
C GLY A 222 11.69 11.12 -2.35
N THR A 223 12.30 11.69 -3.40
CA THR A 223 12.82 13.07 -3.35
C THR A 223 11.72 14.14 -3.38
N PHE A 224 10.50 13.76 -3.66
CA PHE A 224 9.30 14.63 -3.66
C PHE A 224 8.33 14.33 -2.51
N GLY A 225 8.80 13.79 -1.38
CA GLY A 225 8.00 13.62 -0.18
C GLY A 225 7.19 12.32 -0.11
N VAL A 226 7.39 11.38 -1.03
CA VAL A 226 6.86 10.02 -0.86
C VAL A 226 7.64 9.32 0.23
N CYS A 227 6.96 8.96 1.33
CA CYS A 227 7.56 8.36 2.53
C CYS A 227 7.20 6.88 2.68
N LYS A 228 6.17 6.40 1.99
CA LYS A 228 5.69 5.01 2.03
C LYS A 228 5.41 4.53 0.60
N ILE A 229 5.88 3.33 0.29
CA ILE A 229 5.67 2.65 -0.99
C ILE A 229 5.10 1.27 -0.70
N ASN A 230 3.90 0.99 -1.21
CA ASN A 230 3.23 -0.29 -1.02
C ASN A 230 3.75 -1.35 -2.01
N ILE A 231 4.20 -2.48 -1.48
CA ILE A 231 4.73 -3.61 -2.24
C ILE A 231 4.02 -4.89 -1.82
N ASP A 232 3.36 -5.57 -2.76
CA ASP A 232 2.76 -6.89 -2.58
C ASP A 232 3.13 -7.85 -3.73
N THR A 233 2.99 -7.40 -4.97
CA THR A 233 3.18 -8.25 -6.17
C THR A 233 4.56 -8.90 -6.19
N ASP A 234 5.62 -8.19 -5.83
CA ASP A 234 6.99 -8.73 -5.83
C ASP A 234 7.17 -9.87 -4.83
N LEU A 235 6.56 -9.76 -3.65
CA LEU A 235 6.59 -10.81 -2.62
C LEU A 235 5.84 -12.07 -3.08
N ARG A 236 4.68 -11.88 -3.71
CA ARG A 236 3.90 -13.00 -4.28
C ARG A 236 4.63 -13.66 -5.43
N LEU A 237 5.27 -12.89 -6.31
CA LEU A 237 6.07 -13.42 -7.41
C LEU A 237 7.28 -14.20 -6.91
N ALA A 238 8.03 -13.67 -5.95
CA ALA A 238 9.18 -14.34 -5.35
C ALA A 238 8.80 -15.69 -4.75
N MET A 239 7.73 -15.74 -3.96
CA MET A 239 7.22 -16.98 -3.37
C MET A 239 6.73 -17.96 -4.45
N THR A 240 5.97 -17.49 -5.43
CA THR A 240 5.43 -18.33 -6.51
C THR A 240 6.56 -18.89 -7.38
N ALA A 241 7.55 -18.09 -7.74
CA ALA A 241 8.72 -18.51 -8.51
C ALA A 241 9.50 -19.60 -7.76
N SER A 242 9.73 -19.40 -6.46
CA SER A 242 10.44 -20.38 -5.61
C SER A 242 9.71 -21.71 -5.52
N VAL A 243 8.39 -21.70 -5.30
CA VAL A 243 7.56 -22.92 -5.22
C VAL A 243 7.56 -23.64 -6.57
N ARG A 244 7.30 -22.93 -7.67
CA ARG A 244 7.28 -23.53 -9.02
C ARG A 244 8.61 -24.14 -9.42
N LYS A 245 9.73 -23.54 -9.00
CA LYS A 245 11.08 -24.05 -9.29
C LYS A 245 11.38 -25.37 -8.57
N HIS A 246 10.76 -25.60 -7.41
CA HIS A 246 10.99 -26.79 -6.59
C HIS A 246 10.04 -27.94 -6.89
N LEU A 247 8.93 -27.71 -7.58
CA LEU A 247 7.97 -28.72 -8.04
C LEU A 247 8.32 -29.24 -9.44
#